data_8d762e255e4ae984bc49826d44f1b782
#
_entry.id   8d762e255e4ae984bc49826d44f1b782
#
_cell.length_a   1.000
_cell.length_b   1.000
_cell.length_c   1.000
_cell.angle_alpha   90.00
_cell.angle_beta   90.00
_cell.angle_gamma   90.00
#
_symmetry.space_group_name_H-M   'P 1'
#
loop_
_entity.id
_entity.type
_entity.pdbx_description
1 polymer ?
#
loop_
_entity_poly.entity_id
_entity_poly.type
_entity_poly.pdbx_seq_one_letter_code
_entity_poly.pdbx_strand_id
1 'polypeptide(L)'
;MMHHDAEWLDWNDKEVWNKYYKQYSDIILVGHDHSVEYTLKENYDKTVYHFIKGNQLYDKYSPNQSGFNILKLNTNAGGIQECFFTYEWDGTLYKQIIDTGYRLFNRNKYTESGIELKEDVRNYLEDLDIDIFNKNSKRELKLSDVFGFPTLKEEKNKVPKFFRSMDDLLTYMKENPYISIRGEKEYGKTALLKQIFETYFKLKKFPVFLDITKINSADGEILNKIIAKQYGETYINISADEIMQKAPEDRICIIDNFEEILLGDKSSKKFLKYLTDKFGGVILSRNPKLDLINPLSYVETNDFIEENFHILFIHPARGSYRERIINRWLLLENEDLEEDTPAFDAKRREKYAQVQTVMKGNFFNKTPIDLLLVLSYLGQDGEAQIDYSRYSFIYEKHILEKLNAIGEKTTKTIEMYKTLLQNIAYKMFNDEIHGYVQDSYIYSIILEYKEKHCGMRMDISKLIERMVRFRFLENKGDTYRFK
;
A
#
# COMPACT_ATOMS: atom_id res chain seq x y z
N MET A 1 3.96 -22.55 10.73
CA MET A 1 4.63 -23.77 11.27
C MET A 1 4.47 -23.78 12.78
N MET A 2 4.13 -24.87 13.39
CA MET A 2 4.05 -25.00 14.85
C MET A 2 5.03 -26.07 15.34
N HIS A 3 5.64 -25.85 16.53
CA HIS A 3 6.55 -26.82 17.12
C HIS A 3 5.78 -28.00 17.73
N HIS A 4 4.64 -27.76 18.39
CA HIS A 4 3.77 -28.76 19.00
C HIS A 4 2.43 -28.84 18.27
N ASP A 5 1.73 -29.99 18.42
CA ASP A 5 0.38 -30.13 17.92
C ASP A 5 -0.57 -29.17 18.66
N ALA A 6 -1.60 -28.71 17.96
CA ALA A 6 -2.64 -27.84 18.51
C ALA A 6 -3.40 -28.50 19.69
N GLU A 7 -3.32 -29.82 19.85
CA GLU A 7 -3.90 -30.52 20.98
C GLU A 7 -3.23 -30.21 22.32
N TRP A 8 -2.01 -29.65 22.28
CA TRP A 8 -1.25 -29.21 23.45
C TRP A 8 -1.59 -27.77 23.89
N LEU A 9 -2.38 -27.07 23.08
CA LEU A 9 -2.85 -25.72 23.42
C LEU A 9 -3.94 -25.79 24.48
N ASP A 10 -4.02 -24.76 25.34
CA ASP A 10 -5.17 -24.58 26.20
C ASP A 10 -6.46 -24.33 25.39
N TRP A 11 -7.62 -24.35 26.05
CA TRP A 11 -8.90 -24.28 25.37
C TRP A 11 -9.08 -22.96 24.57
N ASN A 12 -8.66 -21.85 25.13
CA ASN A 12 -8.80 -20.54 24.48
C ASN A 12 -7.90 -20.43 23.24
N ASP A 13 -6.64 -20.85 23.37
CA ASP A 13 -5.67 -20.87 22.26
C ASP A 13 -6.08 -21.86 21.16
N LYS A 14 -6.68 -22.99 21.54
CA LYS A 14 -7.22 -23.98 20.61
C LYS A 14 -8.44 -23.44 19.84
N GLU A 15 -9.27 -22.59 20.45
CA GLU A 15 -10.38 -21.91 19.78
C GLU A 15 -9.85 -20.91 18.73
N VAL A 16 -8.86 -20.08 19.10
CA VAL A 16 -8.18 -19.16 18.18
C VAL A 16 -7.53 -19.93 17.04
N TRP A 17 -6.82 -21.02 17.34
CA TRP A 17 -6.24 -21.90 16.34
C TRP A 17 -7.28 -22.42 15.34
N ASN A 18 -8.37 -22.99 15.84
CA ASN A 18 -9.42 -23.54 14.98
C ASN A 18 -10.06 -22.46 14.10
N LYS A 19 -10.28 -21.25 14.67
CA LYS A 19 -10.92 -20.15 13.98
C LYS A 19 -10.06 -19.55 12.87
N TYR A 20 -8.75 -19.39 13.10
CA TYR A 20 -7.90 -18.64 12.18
C TYR A 20 -6.99 -19.55 11.34
N TYR A 21 -6.25 -20.47 11.95
CA TYR A 21 -5.24 -21.23 11.21
C TYR A 21 -5.82 -22.31 10.33
N LYS A 22 -6.82 -23.07 10.80
CA LYS A 22 -7.48 -24.09 9.99
C LYS A 22 -8.27 -23.51 8.83
N GLN A 23 -8.82 -22.30 9.02
CA GLN A 23 -9.64 -21.63 8.03
C GLN A 23 -8.81 -20.98 6.91
N TYR A 24 -7.63 -20.42 7.25
CA TYR A 24 -6.85 -19.58 6.32
C TYR A 24 -5.52 -20.20 5.88
N SER A 25 -5.21 -21.43 6.26
CA SER A 25 -3.97 -22.08 5.86
C SER A 25 -4.23 -23.21 4.87
N ASP A 26 -3.46 -23.25 3.78
CA ASP A 26 -3.43 -24.38 2.85
C ASP A 26 -2.67 -25.56 3.47
N ILE A 27 -1.59 -25.28 4.18
CA ILE A 27 -0.68 -26.26 4.74
C ILE A 27 -0.38 -25.91 6.20
N ILE A 28 -0.55 -26.88 7.09
CA ILE A 28 -0.18 -26.79 8.49
C ILE A 28 0.93 -27.79 8.77
N LEU A 29 2.10 -27.27 9.15
CA LEU A 29 3.26 -28.10 9.52
C LEU A 29 3.41 -28.12 11.03
N VAL A 30 3.41 -29.30 11.59
CA VAL A 30 3.60 -29.54 13.03
C VAL A 30 4.83 -30.41 13.25
N GLY A 31 5.69 -29.98 14.17
CA GLY A 31 6.87 -30.71 14.60
C GLY A 31 6.62 -31.49 15.91
N HIS A 32 7.68 -32.06 16.46
CA HIS A 32 7.76 -32.68 17.81
C HIS A 32 6.81 -33.86 18.07
N ASP A 33 6.35 -34.51 17.01
CA ASP A 33 5.59 -35.77 17.16
C ASP A 33 6.42 -36.93 16.64
N HIS A 34 6.25 -38.12 17.26
CA HIS A 34 7.00 -39.31 16.89
C HIS A 34 6.33 -40.13 15.77
N SER A 35 5.30 -39.56 15.14
CA SER A 35 4.58 -40.19 14.05
C SER A 35 4.54 -39.30 12.82
N VAL A 36 4.85 -39.86 11.64
CA VAL A 36 4.64 -39.17 10.36
C VAL A 36 3.16 -39.26 10.02
N GLU A 37 2.55 -38.11 9.80
CA GLU A 37 1.18 -38.02 9.30
C GLU A 37 1.14 -37.00 8.14
N TYR A 38 0.56 -37.43 7.03
CA TYR A 38 0.15 -36.53 5.95
C TYR A 38 -1.33 -36.78 5.69
N THR A 39 -2.16 -35.79 6.04
CA THR A 39 -3.62 -35.93 5.97
C THR A 39 -4.21 -34.66 5.33
N LEU A 40 -5.11 -34.88 4.37
CA LEU A 40 -6.01 -33.84 3.89
C LEU A 40 -7.19 -33.78 4.86
N LYS A 41 -7.33 -32.69 5.60
CA LYS A 41 -8.42 -32.49 6.55
C LYS A 41 -9.46 -31.55 5.97
N GLU A 42 -10.73 -31.96 6.03
CA GLU A 42 -11.89 -31.17 5.63
C GLU A 42 -12.69 -30.78 6.88
N ASN A 43 -13.00 -29.50 7.02
CA ASN A 43 -13.85 -29.00 8.08
C ASN A 43 -15.34 -29.04 7.67
N TYR A 44 -16.24 -28.86 8.64
CA TYR A 44 -17.69 -28.83 8.40
C TYR A 44 -18.14 -27.76 7.39
N ASP A 45 -17.42 -26.63 7.32
CA ASP A 45 -17.65 -25.54 6.37
C ASP A 45 -17.03 -25.80 4.98
N LYS A 46 -16.54 -27.03 4.74
CA LYS A 46 -15.84 -27.46 3.51
C LYS A 46 -14.51 -26.77 3.26
N THR A 47 -13.90 -26.15 4.25
CA THR A 47 -12.51 -25.72 4.17
C THR A 47 -11.59 -26.93 4.24
N VAL A 48 -10.57 -26.94 3.39
CA VAL A 48 -9.61 -28.04 3.25
C VAL A 48 -8.23 -27.54 3.58
N TYR A 49 -7.46 -28.30 4.33
CA TYR A 49 -6.05 -27.99 4.59
C TYR A 49 -5.21 -29.26 4.67
N HIS A 50 -3.95 -29.15 4.25
CA HIS A 50 -2.98 -30.24 4.34
C HIS A 50 -2.33 -30.20 5.71
N PHE A 51 -2.53 -31.23 6.51
CA PHE A 51 -1.93 -31.36 7.82
C PHE A 51 -0.75 -32.33 7.75
N ILE A 52 0.44 -31.85 8.10
CA ILE A 52 1.68 -32.62 8.00
C ILE A 52 2.37 -32.61 9.35
N LYS A 53 2.48 -33.80 9.96
CA LYS A 53 3.33 -34.00 11.12
C LYS A 53 4.72 -34.42 10.69
N GLY A 54 5.72 -33.72 11.21
CA GLY A 54 7.12 -34.04 10.99
C GLY A 54 7.60 -35.16 11.89
N ASN A 55 8.44 -36.04 11.33
CA ASN A 55 9.18 -36.99 12.15
C ASN A 55 10.35 -36.28 12.87
N GLN A 56 10.85 -36.88 13.95
CA GLN A 56 12.01 -36.35 14.64
C GLN A 56 13.32 -36.67 13.91
N LEU A 57 14.24 -35.68 13.85
CA LEU A 57 15.56 -35.91 13.26
C LEU A 57 16.50 -36.67 14.18
N TYR A 58 16.27 -36.61 15.50
CA TYR A 58 17.08 -37.33 16.50
C TYR A 58 16.28 -37.53 17.78
N ASP A 59 16.29 -38.80 18.27
CA ASP A 59 15.81 -39.14 19.59
C ASP A 59 16.94 -39.86 20.36
N LYS A 60 17.29 -39.32 21.51
CA LYS A 60 18.33 -39.88 22.35
C LYS A 60 17.96 -41.26 22.92
N TYR A 61 16.66 -41.60 23.05
CA TYR A 61 16.14 -42.86 23.52
C TYR A 61 15.88 -43.89 22.42
N SER A 62 15.81 -43.40 21.16
CA SER A 62 15.60 -44.22 19.97
C SER A 62 16.45 -43.69 18.78
N PRO A 63 17.80 -43.77 18.91
CA PRO A 63 18.70 -43.12 17.97
C PRO A 63 18.60 -43.69 16.52
N ASN A 64 17.93 -44.82 16.35
CA ASN A 64 17.67 -45.45 15.05
C ASN A 64 16.33 -45.06 14.44
N GLN A 65 15.53 -44.25 15.12
CA GLN A 65 14.24 -43.77 14.64
C GLN A 65 14.34 -42.26 14.29
N SER A 66 14.83 -42.01 13.13
CA SER A 66 14.94 -40.64 12.63
C SER A 66 14.36 -40.55 11.23
N GLY A 67 13.70 -39.43 10.90
CA GLY A 67 13.12 -39.23 9.59
C GLY A 67 12.79 -37.80 9.30
N PHE A 68 12.44 -37.53 8.04
CA PHE A 68 12.01 -36.21 7.58
C PHE A 68 11.06 -36.33 6.39
N ASN A 69 10.28 -35.27 6.19
CA ASN A 69 9.35 -35.16 5.08
C ASN A 69 9.81 -34.07 4.11
N ILE A 70 9.55 -34.29 2.81
CA ILE A 70 9.72 -33.30 1.75
C ILE A 70 8.38 -33.12 1.05
N LEU A 71 7.85 -31.90 1.06
CA LEU A 71 6.72 -31.51 0.23
C LEU A 71 7.24 -30.67 -0.95
N LYS A 72 7.00 -31.17 -2.16
CA LYS A 72 7.36 -30.48 -3.40
C LYS A 72 6.10 -29.96 -4.07
N LEU A 73 6.04 -28.66 -4.32
CA LEU A 73 4.96 -28.00 -5.04
C LEU A 73 5.42 -27.58 -6.43
N ASN A 74 4.68 -27.98 -7.46
CA ASN A 74 4.90 -27.57 -8.84
C ASN A 74 3.81 -26.59 -9.23
N THR A 75 4.18 -25.34 -9.47
CA THR A 75 3.27 -24.25 -9.82
C THR A 75 3.16 -23.98 -11.32
N ASN A 76 3.90 -24.71 -12.16
CA ASN A 76 4.02 -24.44 -13.60
C ASN A 76 3.02 -25.21 -14.47
N ALA A 77 2.18 -26.07 -13.91
CA ALA A 77 1.42 -27.08 -14.66
C ALA A 77 -0.09 -26.76 -14.78
N GLY A 78 -0.48 -25.53 -15.09
CA GLY A 78 -1.91 -25.19 -15.26
C GLY A 78 -2.78 -25.38 -14.01
N GLY A 79 -2.15 -25.54 -12.87
CA GLY A 79 -2.67 -25.75 -11.52
C GLY A 79 -1.53 -26.17 -10.61
N ILE A 80 -1.71 -26.01 -9.30
CA ILE A 80 -0.68 -26.43 -8.36
C ILE A 80 -0.74 -27.95 -8.21
N GLN A 81 0.40 -28.60 -8.42
CA GLN A 81 0.58 -30.02 -8.15
C GLN A 81 1.49 -30.22 -6.94
N GLU A 82 1.22 -31.23 -6.14
CA GLU A 82 2.04 -31.62 -5.01
C GLU A 82 2.62 -33.00 -5.18
N CYS A 83 3.79 -33.23 -4.56
CA CYS A 83 4.36 -34.54 -4.37
C CYS A 83 4.98 -34.57 -2.97
N PHE A 84 4.61 -35.56 -2.17
CA PHE A 84 5.04 -35.73 -0.80
C PHE A 84 5.93 -36.95 -0.67
N PHE A 85 7.08 -36.77 0.00
CA PHE A 85 8.05 -37.83 0.26
C PHE A 85 8.32 -37.93 1.74
N THR A 86 8.46 -39.16 2.24
CA THR A 86 8.94 -39.42 3.59
C THR A 86 10.19 -40.27 3.53
N TYR A 87 11.19 -39.89 4.29
CA TYR A 87 12.44 -40.61 4.46
C TYR A 87 12.63 -41.05 5.88
N GLU A 88 13.05 -42.29 6.08
CA GLU A 88 13.36 -42.85 7.41
C GLU A 88 14.79 -43.41 7.41
N TRP A 89 15.45 -43.31 8.55
CA TRP A 89 16.76 -43.88 8.80
C TRP A 89 16.69 -45.36 9.02
N ASP A 90 17.43 -46.17 8.27
CA ASP A 90 17.47 -47.63 8.38
C ASP A 90 18.65 -48.19 9.21
N GLY A 91 19.43 -47.31 9.80
CA GLY A 91 20.67 -47.62 10.51
C GLY A 91 21.94 -47.29 9.70
N THR A 92 21.82 -47.05 8.39
CA THR A 92 22.95 -46.77 7.49
C THR A 92 22.71 -45.57 6.60
N LEU A 93 21.47 -45.37 6.13
CA LEU A 93 21.09 -44.26 5.26
C LEU A 93 19.61 -43.93 5.40
N TYR A 94 19.20 -42.74 4.95
CA TYR A 94 17.79 -42.38 4.84
C TYR A 94 17.18 -43.01 3.59
N LYS A 95 16.21 -43.92 3.80
CA LYS A 95 15.44 -44.53 2.72
C LYS A 95 14.10 -43.80 2.53
N GLN A 96 13.75 -43.61 1.28
CA GLN A 96 12.43 -43.12 0.91
C GLN A 96 11.40 -44.24 1.15
N ILE A 97 10.45 -43.98 2.05
CA ILE A 97 9.39 -44.94 2.38
C ILE A 97 8.04 -44.54 1.79
N ILE A 98 7.83 -43.26 1.53
CA ILE A 98 6.62 -42.74 0.91
C ILE A 98 7.01 -41.87 -0.28
N ASP A 99 6.30 -42.06 -1.42
CA ASP A 99 6.26 -41.21 -2.59
C ASP A 99 4.82 -41.21 -3.11
N THR A 100 4.15 -40.06 -3.03
CA THR A 100 2.75 -39.97 -3.47
C THR A 100 2.61 -39.77 -4.98
N GLY A 101 3.72 -39.56 -5.69
CA GLY A 101 3.69 -39.01 -7.05
C GLY A 101 3.07 -37.61 -7.10
N TYR A 102 3.10 -36.99 -8.28
CA TYR A 102 2.44 -35.69 -8.47
C TYR A 102 0.93 -35.87 -8.53
N ARG A 103 0.23 -35.12 -7.68
CA ARG A 103 -1.23 -35.05 -7.64
C ARG A 103 -1.68 -33.59 -7.54
N LEU A 104 -2.95 -33.32 -7.84
CA LEU A 104 -3.50 -31.98 -7.71
C LEU A 104 -3.45 -31.53 -6.25
N PHE A 105 -2.89 -30.35 -6.02
CA PHE A 105 -2.87 -29.74 -4.68
C PHE A 105 -4.22 -29.05 -4.43
N ASN A 106 -4.97 -29.56 -3.48
CA ASN A 106 -6.25 -28.97 -3.08
C ASN A 106 -6.02 -27.82 -2.13
N ARG A 107 -6.24 -26.61 -2.60
CA ARG A 107 -6.14 -25.39 -1.81
C ARG A 107 -7.34 -25.22 -0.87
N ASN A 108 -7.12 -24.54 0.25
CA ASN A 108 -8.19 -24.14 1.12
C ASN A 108 -9.16 -23.22 0.37
N LYS A 109 -10.46 -23.45 0.54
CA LYS A 109 -11.53 -22.68 -0.11
C LYS A 109 -11.42 -21.16 0.17
N TYR A 110 -10.88 -20.76 1.31
CA TYR A 110 -10.63 -19.35 1.64
C TYR A 110 -9.34 -18.80 1.03
N THR A 111 -8.39 -19.67 0.65
CA THR A 111 -7.22 -19.29 -0.15
C THR A 111 -7.52 -19.39 -1.65
N GLU A 112 -8.55 -20.17 -2.04
CA GLU A 112 -9.07 -20.31 -3.40
C GLU A 112 -10.04 -19.20 -3.82
N SER A 113 -10.10 -18.05 -3.19
CA SER A 113 -10.69 -16.94 -3.90
C SER A 113 -9.75 -16.62 -5.07
N GLY A 114 -9.97 -17.27 -6.20
CA GLY A 114 -9.25 -17.07 -7.45
C GLY A 114 -9.40 -15.66 -8.03
N ILE A 115 -9.84 -14.75 -7.21
CA ILE A 115 -9.96 -13.32 -7.44
C ILE A 115 -8.65 -12.69 -7.01
N GLU A 116 -7.90 -12.24 -7.98
CA GLU A 116 -6.62 -11.57 -7.76
C GLU A 116 -6.67 -10.15 -8.30
N LEU A 117 -5.86 -9.28 -7.71
CA LEU A 117 -5.62 -7.95 -8.27
C LEU A 117 -4.61 -8.03 -9.39
N LYS A 118 -4.78 -7.23 -10.43
CA LYS A 118 -3.77 -7.04 -11.47
C LYS A 118 -2.47 -6.48 -10.87
N GLU A 119 -1.36 -6.80 -11.49
CA GLU A 119 -0.03 -6.40 -11.02
C GLU A 119 0.11 -4.88 -10.91
N ASP A 120 -0.38 -4.14 -11.89
CA ASP A 120 -0.36 -2.68 -11.86
C ASP A 120 -1.13 -2.12 -10.64
N VAL A 121 -2.26 -2.74 -10.28
CA VAL A 121 -3.03 -2.34 -9.09
C VAL A 121 -2.28 -2.67 -7.81
N ARG A 122 -1.66 -3.86 -7.71
CA ARG A 122 -0.82 -4.21 -6.55
C ARG A 122 0.34 -3.23 -6.40
N ASN A 123 1.00 -2.90 -7.49
CA ASN A 123 2.10 -1.94 -7.50
C ASN A 123 1.61 -0.55 -7.06
N TYR A 124 0.46 -0.09 -7.58
CA TYR A 124 -0.14 1.17 -7.15
C TYR A 124 -0.49 1.19 -5.65
N LEU A 125 -1.06 0.12 -5.12
CA LEU A 125 -1.43 0.04 -3.69
C LEU A 125 -0.20 0.12 -2.79
N GLU A 126 0.91 -0.48 -3.19
CA GLU A 126 2.17 -0.51 -2.43
C GLU A 126 3.11 0.66 -2.73
N ASP A 127 2.76 1.51 -3.69
CA ASP A 127 3.57 2.67 -4.05
C ASP A 127 3.50 3.76 -2.97
N LEU A 128 4.66 4.20 -2.50
CA LEU A 128 4.82 5.31 -1.54
C LEU A 128 4.61 6.69 -2.16
N ASP A 129 4.55 6.79 -3.49
CA ASP A 129 4.59 8.06 -4.23
C ASP A 129 5.89 8.88 -4.02
N ILE A 130 6.86 8.34 -3.29
CA ILE A 130 8.17 8.92 -3.06
C ILE A 130 9.24 7.82 -2.97
N ASP A 131 10.39 8.02 -3.61
CA ASP A 131 11.51 7.10 -3.53
C ASP A 131 12.29 7.38 -2.24
N ILE A 132 12.14 6.50 -1.28
CA ILE A 132 12.82 6.57 0.01
C ILE A 132 13.70 5.34 0.19
N PHE A 133 14.93 5.57 0.62
CA PHE A 133 15.89 4.52 0.86
C PHE A 133 16.07 4.29 2.36
N ASN A 134 15.96 3.04 2.76
CA ASN A 134 16.42 2.60 4.08
C ASN A 134 17.75 1.86 3.92
N LYS A 135 18.75 2.24 4.71
CA LYS A 135 20.11 1.70 4.62
C LYS A 135 20.18 0.18 4.78
N ASN A 136 19.29 -0.38 5.57
CA ASN A 136 19.25 -1.82 5.89
C ASN A 136 18.32 -2.58 4.92
N SER A 137 17.44 -1.90 4.21
CA SER A 137 16.59 -2.52 3.21
C SER A 137 17.35 -2.75 1.92
N LYS A 138 17.44 -4.02 1.50
CA LYS A 138 18.04 -4.41 0.21
C LYS A 138 17.08 -4.25 -0.97
N ARG A 139 15.86 -3.81 -0.71
CA ARG A 139 14.79 -3.64 -1.68
C ARG A 139 14.16 -2.26 -1.58
N GLU A 140 13.45 -1.87 -2.60
CA GLU A 140 12.59 -0.69 -2.58
C GLU A 140 11.53 -0.83 -1.47
N LEU A 141 11.31 0.28 -0.75
CA LEU A 141 10.31 0.31 0.32
C LEU A 141 8.90 0.40 -0.27
N LYS A 142 8.00 -0.34 0.33
CA LYS A 142 6.58 -0.36 0.02
C LYS A 142 5.79 0.45 1.03
N LEU A 143 4.58 0.87 0.66
CA LEU A 143 3.67 1.56 1.57
C LEU A 143 3.40 0.75 2.85
N SER A 144 3.17 -0.55 2.72
CA SER A 144 2.95 -1.46 3.85
C SER A 144 4.12 -1.52 4.84
N ASP A 145 5.35 -1.25 4.40
CA ASP A 145 6.52 -1.25 5.27
C ASP A 145 6.51 -0.10 6.28
N VAL A 146 6.04 1.08 5.87
CA VAL A 146 6.17 2.34 6.64
C VAL A 146 4.83 2.96 7.02
N PHE A 147 3.71 2.38 6.59
CA PHE A 147 2.40 2.93 6.88
C PHE A 147 2.11 2.96 8.38
N GLY A 148 1.98 4.17 8.90
CA GLY A 148 1.40 4.40 10.22
C GLY A 148 -0.03 4.90 10.06
N PHE A 149 -1.00 4.24 10.69
CA PHE A 149 -2.40 4.69 10.62
C PHE A 149 -2.55 6.14 11.09
N PRO A 150 -3.14 7.06 10.29
CA PRO A 150 -3.30 8.45 10.69
C PRO A 150 -4.31 8.57 11.84
N THR A 151 -4.22 9.66 12.59
CA THR A 151 -5.28 10.01 13.53
C THR A 151 -6.40 10.69 12.78
N LEU A 152 -7.57 10.06 12.75
CA LEU A 152 -8.78 10.64 12.18
C LEU A 152 -9.67 11.17 13.29
N LYS A 153 -10.37 12.27 13.02
CA LYS A 153 -11.31 12.92 13.94
C LYS A 153 -12.64 13.14 13.26
N GLU A 154 -13.72 12.69 13.88
CA GLU A 154 -15.08 13.06 13.52
C GLU A 154 -15.52 14.26 14.35
N GLU A 155 -16.03 15.32 13.70
CA GLU A 155 -16.42 16.56 14.39
C GLU A 155 -17.94 16.74 14.55
N LYS A 156 -18.74 15.86 13.96
CA LYS A 156 -20.22 16.00 13.90
C LYS A 156 -20.89 15.93 15.29
N ASN A 157 -20.22 15.41 16.30
CA ASN A 157 -20.76 15.22 17.65
C ASN A 157 -20.19 16.23 18.65
N LYS A 158 -20.99 16.55 19.72
CA LYS A 158 -20.52 17.43 20.83
C LYS A 158 -19.19 16.96 21.45
N VAL A 159 -18.93 15.65 21.44
CA VAL A 159 -17.66 15.04 21.83
C VAL A 159 -17.03 14.45 20.58
N PRO A 160 -15.85 14.93 20.15
CA PRO A 160 -15.18 14.42 18.96
C PRO A 160 -14.79 12.96 19.14
N LYS A 161 -15.07 12.11 18.14
CA LYS A 161 -14.63 10.73 18.08
C LYS A 161 -13.30 10.64 17.33
N PHE A 162 -12.36 9.90 17.89
CA PHE A 162 -11.05 9.70 17.29
C PHE A 162 -10.87 8.24 16.88
N PHE A 163 -10.28 8.02 15.69
CA PHE A 163 -9.90 6.70 15.19
C PHE A 163 -8.37 6.66 15.10
N ARG A 164 -7.79 5.60 15.64
CA ARG A 164 -6.32 5.45 15.74
C ARG A 164 -5.81 4.14 15.15
N SER A 165 -6.73 3.27 14.73
CA SER A 165 -6.43 1.99 14.07
C SER A 165 -7.38 1.75 12.90
N MET A 166 -6.99 0.84 12.00
CA MET A 166 -7.84 0.40 10.91
C MET A 166 -9.09 -0.33 11.43
N ASP A 167 -8.95 -1.11 12.51
CA ASP A 167 -10.06 -1.86 13.10
C ASP A 167 -11.12 -0.94 13.69
N ASP A 168 -10.71 0.17 14.37
CA ASP A 168 -11.62 1.20 14.84
C ASP A 168 -12.42 1.81 13.68
N LEU A 169 -11.71 2.15 12.60
CA LEU A 169 -12.32 2.73 11.40
C LEU A 169 -13.28 1.76 10.73
N LEU A 170 -12.87 0.52 10.51
CA LEU A 170 -13.71 -0.51 9.87
C LEU A 170 -14.96 -0.81 10.68
N THR A 171 -14.83 -0.90 12.02
CA THR A 171 -15.99 -1.09 12.90
C THR A 171 -17.00 0.05 12.74
N TYR A 172 -16.50 1.27 12.64
CA TYR A 172 -17.35 2.45 12.41
C TYR A 172 -17.99 2.43 11.02
N MET A 173 -17.25 2.05 9.98
CA MET A 173 -17.71 2.02 8.58
C MET A 173 -18.77 0.94 8.32
N LYS A 174 -18.88 -0.10 9.15
CA LYS A 174 -19.96 -1.09 9.06
C LYS A 174 -21.34 -0.47 9.28
N GLU A 175 -21.43 0.50 10.18
CA GLU A 175 -22.67 1.21 10.50
C GLU A 175 -22.82 2.51 9.66
N ASN A 176 -21.70 3.05 9.19
CA ASN A 176 -21.60 4.33 8.51
C ASN A 176 -20.84 4.16 7.18
N PRO A 177 -21.46 3.59 6.14
CA PRO A 177 -20.75 3.14 4.94
C PRO A 177 -20.29 4.28 4.01
N TYR A 178 -20.79 5.49 4.21
CA TYR A 178 -20.44 6.64 3.37
C TYR A 178 -19.54 7.60 4.15
N ILE A 179 -18.27 7.67 3.73
CA ILE A 179 -17.21 8.41 4.43
C ILE A 179 -16.59 9.46 3.53
N SER A 180 -16.45 10.68 4.05
CA SER A 180 -15.65 11.75 3.44
C SER A 180 -14.42 12.04 4.30
N ILE A 181 -13.23 11.68 3.80
CA ILE A 181 -11.95 11.94 4.46
C ILE A 181 -11.45 13.30 4.02
N ARG A 182 -11.39 14.26 4.95
CA ARG A 182 -10.91 15.62 4.69
C ARG A 182 -9.53 15.84 5.29
N GLY A 183 -8.67 16.50 4.55
CA GLY A 183 -7.33 16.85 5.02
C GLY A 183 -6.56 17.63 3.97
N GLU A 184 -5.57 18.38 4.42
CA GLU A 184 -4.71 19.14 3.52
C GLU A 184 -3.88 18.20 2.63
N LYS A 185 -3.20 18.79 1.63
CA LYS A 185 -2.29 18.07 0.74
C LYS A 185 -1.21 17.36 1.59
N GLU A 186 -0.82 16.14 1.18
CA GLU A 186 0.25 15.35 1.79
C GLU A 186 0.01 14.86 3.24
N TYR A 187 -1.22 14.96 3.78
CA TYR A 187 -1.53 14.41 5.11
C TYR A 187 -1.71 12.89 5.11
N GLY A 188 -1.59 12.22 3.96
CA GLY A 188 -1.67 10.76 3.84
C GLY A 188 -3.06 10.23 3.49
N LYS A 189 -3.95 11.05 2.88
CA LYS A 189 -5.28 10.62 2.41
C LYS A 189 -5.19 9.44 1.45
N THR A 190 -4.40 9.57 0.38
CA THR A 190 -4.20 8.51 -0.63
C THR A 190 -3.65 7.23 0.00
N ALA A 191 -2.64 7.34 0.88
CA ALA A 191 -2.08 6.20 1.60
C ALA A 191 -3.13 5.48 2.46
N LEU A 192 -3.99 6.23 3.14
CA LEU A 192 -5.10 5.65 3.91
C LEU A 192 -6.12 4.96 3.00
N LEU A 193 -6.49 5.56 1.86
CA LEU A 193 -7.41 4.95 0.90
C LEU A 193 -6.85 3.65 0.30
N LYS A 194 -5.56 3.60 -0.02
CA LYS A 194 -4.86 2.38 -0.47
C LYS A 194 -4.97 1.27 0.58
N GLN A 195 -4.77 1.59 1.85
CA GLN A 195 -4.89 0.61 2.95
C GLN A 195 -6.34 0.19 3.23
N ILE A 196 -7.31 1.09 3.08
CA ILE A 196 -8.74 0.75 3.14
C ILE A 196 -9.09 -0.22 2.00
N PHE A 197 -8.62 0.05 0.77
CA PHE A 197 -8.81 -0.85 -0.37
C PHE A 197 -8.29 -2.26 -0.07
N GLU A 198 -7.03 -2.39 0.36
CA GLU A 198 -6.45 -3.69 0.71
C GLU A 198 -7.22 -4.42 1.80
N THR A 199 -7.68 -3.66 2.80
CA THR A 199 -8.41 -4.25 3.91
C THR A 199 -9.76 -4.80 3.45
N TYR A 200 -10.51 -4.06 2.63
CA TYR A 200 -11.77 -4.58 2.06
C TYR A 200 -11.52 -5.76 1.11
N PHE A 201 -10.46 -5.73 0.32
CA PHE A 201 -10.08 -6.86 -0.52
C PHE A 201 -9.77 -8.12 0.31
N LYS A 202 -9.02 -7.99 1.41
CA LYS A 202 -8.76 -9.08 2.37
C LYS A 202 -10.06 -9.61 3.01
N LEU A 203 -11.05 -8.75 3.22
CA LEU A 203 -12.40 -9.11 3.70
C LEU A 203 -13.30 -9.70 2.61
N LYS A 204 -12.77 -10.03 1.42
CA LYS A 204 -13.49 -10.62 0.29
C LYS A 204 -14.59 -9.71 -0.29
N LYS A 205 -14.46 -8.41 -0.11
CA LYS A 205 -15.24 -7.40 -0.80
C LYS A 205 -14.57 -7.02 -2.13
N PHE A 206 -15.28 -6.26 -2.95
CA PHE A 206 -14.82 -5.79 -4.25
C PHE A 206 -14.60 -4.26 -4.22
N PRO A 207 -13.51 -3.79 -3.59
CA PRO A 207 -13.17 -2.37 -3.65
C PRO A 207 -12.70 -1.98 -5.05
N VAL A 208 -13.04 -0.77 -5.48
CA VAL A 208 -12.57 -0.19 -6.73
C VAL A 208 -12.20 1.26 -6.53
N PHE A 209 -11.01 1.66 -7.03
CA PHE A 209 -10.68 3.07 -7.20
C PHE A 209 -11.37 3.59 -8.46
N LEU A 210 -12.22 4.59 -8.30
CA LEU A 210 -12.86 5.24 -9.42
C LEU A 210 -12.07 6.48 -9.83
N ASP A 211 -11.49 6.45 -11.03
CA ASP A 211 -10.77 7.60 -11.60
C ASP A 211 -11.75 8.70 -11.97
N ILE A 212 -11.85 9.68 -11.10
CA ILE A 212 -12.83 10.77 -11.20
C ILE A 212 -12.59 11.68 -12.42
N THR A 213 -11.37 11.72 -12.93
CA THR A 213 -11.02 12.52 -14.11
C THR A 213 -11.59 11.94 -15.41
N LYS A 214 -12.02 10.67 -15.39
CA LYS A 214 -12.71 10.02 -16.50
C LYS A 214 -14.23 10.19 -16.42
N ILE A 215 -14.75 10.79 -15.35
CA ILE A 215 -16.18 11.00 -15.14
C ILE A 215 -16.60 12.30 -15.80
N ASN A 216 -17.21 12.22 -16.96
CA ASN A 216 -17.69 13.36 -17.75
C ASN A 216 -19.23 13.42 -17.87
N SER A 217 -19.94 12.45 -17.29
CA SER A 217 -21.41 12.38 -17.31
C SER A 217 -21.92 11.75 -16.01
N ALA A 218 -23.07 12.20 -15.54
CA ALA A 218 -23.84 11.60 -14.45
C ALA A 218 -24.97 10.68 -14.96
N ASP A 219 -24.93 10.26 -16.22
CA ASP A 219 -25.85 9.29 -16.79
C ASP A 219 -25.53 7.88 -16.28
N GLY A 220 -26.55 7.14 -15.83
CA GLY A 220 -26.38 5.84 -15.18
C GLY A 220 -25.82 4.75 -16.11
N GLU A 221 -26.13 4.77 -17.41
CA GLU A 221 -25.60 3.78 -18.35
C GLU A 221 -24.12 4.05 -18.65
N ILE A 222 -23.76 5.33 -18.79
CA ILE A 222 -22.36 5.74 -18.98
C ILE A 222 -21.53 5.40 -17.73
N LEU A 223 -22.05 5.70 -16.54
CA LEU A 223 -21.39 5.37 -15.27
C LEU A 223 -21.21 3.87 -15.10
N ASN A 224 -22.22 3.05 -15.42
CA ASN A 224 -22.08 1.59 -15.38
C ASN A 224 -20.93 1.09 -16.27
N LYS A 225 -20.79 1.63 -17.48
CA LYS A 225 -19.70 1.25 -18.39
C LYS A 225 -18.33 1.64 -17.85
N ILE A 226 -18.22 2.82 -17.25
CA ILE A 226 -16.96 3.30 -16.65
C ILE A 226 -16.60 2.43 -15.44
N ILE A 227 -17.56 2.14 -14.56
CA ILE A 227 -17.34 1.30 -13.37
C ILE A 227 -16.96 -0.13 -13.77
N ALA A 228 -17.68 -0.72 -14.73
CA ALA A 228 -17.36 -2.06 -15.25
C ALA A 228 -15.94 -2.10 -15.83
N LYS A 229 -15.55 -1.08 -16.59
CA LYS A 229 -14.18 -0.97 -17.11
C LYS A 229 -13.14 -0.91 -15.97
N GLN A 230 -13.38 -0.12 -14.92
CA GLN A 230 -12.47 -0.03 -13.77
C GLN A 230 -12.36 -1.37 -13.01
N TYR A 231 -13.46 -2.10 -12.85
CA TYR A 231 -13.42 -3.45 -12.29
C TYR A 231 -12.58 -4.40 -13.17
N GLY A 232 -12.79 -4.36 -14.50
CA GLY A 232 -11.98 -5.14 -15.44
C GLY A 232 -10.49 -4.75 -15.46
N GLU A 233 -10.15 -3.50 -15.14
CA GLU A 233 -8.77 -3.02 -14.96
C GLU A 233 -8.19 -3.41 -13.59
N THR A 234 -9.03 -3.74 -12.61
CA THR A 234 -8.62 -4.00 -11.21
C THR A 234 -8.37 -5.50 -10.95
N TYR A 235 -9.25 -6.37 -11.44
CA TYR A 235 -9.30 -7.78 -11.04
C TYR A 235 -8.87 -8.74 -12.14
N ILE A 236 -8.36 -9.91 -11.70
CA ILE A 236 -8.11 -11.11 -12.54
C ILE A 236 -9.04 -12.22 -12.06
N ASN A 237 -9.40 -13.14 -12.96
CA ASN A 237 -10.19 -14.35 -12.69
C ASN A 237 -11.64 -14.10 -12.24
N ILE A 238 -12.14 -12.87 -12.39
CA ILE A 238 -13.56 -12.54 -12.25
C ILE A 238 -13.91 -11.44 -13.27
N SER A 239 -15.04 -11.57 -13.93
CA SER A 239 -15.48 -10.56 -14.88
C SER A 239 -16.10 -9.35 -14.17
N ALA A 240 -16.03 -8.18 -14.82
CA ALA A 240 -16.68 -6.99 -14.33
C ALA A 240 -18.19 -7.18 -14.16
N ASP A 241 -18.83 -7.91 -15.07
CA ASP A 241 -20.28 -8.18 -15.02
C ASP A 241 -20.65 -9.05 -13.82
N GLU A 242 -19.83 -10.06 -13.48
CA GLU A 242 -20.02 -10.87 -12.28
C GLU A 242 -19.92 -10.02 -11.02
N ILE A 243 -18.94 -9.08 -10.95
CA ILE A 243 -18.81 -8.16 -9.80
C ILE A 243 -20.03 -7.22 -9.75
N MET A 244 -20.46 -6.69 -10.88
CA MET A 244 -21.62 -5.78 -10.94
C MET A 244 -22.94 -6.46 -10.52
N GLN A 245 -23.02 -7.79 -10.60
CA GLN A 245 -24.17 -8.59 -10.12
C GLN A 245 -24.08 -8.94 -8.63
N LYS A 246 -22.94 -8.74 -7.96
CA LYS A 246 -22.84 -8.95 -6.50
C LYS A 246 -23.71 -7.95 -5.75
N ALA A 247 -24.08 -8.32 -4.52
CA ALA A 247 -24.83 -7.44 -3.64
C ALA A 247 -24.11 -6.09 -3.43
N PRO A 248 -24.83 -4.96 -3.31
CA PRO A 248 -24.22 -3.66 -3.05
C PRO A 248 -23.23 -3.67 -1.89
N GLU A 249 -23.55 -4.41 -0.82
CA GLU A 249 -22.73 -4.54 0.40
C GLU A 249 -21.34 -5.15 0.15
N ASP A 250 -21.17 -5.86 -0.96
CA ASP A 250 -19.89 -6.45 -1.36
C ASP A 250 -19.03 -5.49 -2.21
N ARG A 251 -19.62 -4.43 -2.72
CA ARG A 251 -18.97 -3.47 -3.63
C ARG A 251 -18.64 -2.18 -2.90
N ILE A 252 -17.38 -1.78 -2.92
CA ILE A 252 -16.89 -0.58 -2.24
C ILE A 252 -16.28 0.36 -3.28
N CYS A 253 -16.80 1.59 -3.35
CA CYS A 253 -16.27 2.63 -4.22
C CYS A 253 -15.33 3.54 -3.45
N ILE A 254 -14.12 3.73 -3.97
CA ILE A 254 -13.11 4.61 -3.39
C ILE A 254 -12.75 5.69 -4.41
N ILE A 255 -12.82 6.95 -3.97
CA ILE A 255 -12.52 8.12 -4.81
C ILE A 255 -11.46 8.96 -4.11
N ASP A 256 -10.32 9.13 -4.76
CA ASP A 256 -9.31 10.07 -4.28
C ASP A 256 -9.45 11.42 -4.97
N ASN A 257 -9.16 12.49 -4.23
CA ASN A 257 -9.21 13.88 -4.71
C ASN A 257 -10.54 14.25 -5.39
N PHE A 258 -11.67 14.06 -4.70
CA PHE A 258 -13.01 14.32 -5.26
C PHE A 258 -13.18 15.74 -5.82
N GLU A 259 -12.40 16.70 -5.37
CA GLU A 259 -12.36 18.07 -5.88
C GLU A 259 -11.91 18.17 -7.34
N GLU A 260 -11.27 17.15 -7.91
CA GLU A 260 -10.84 17.11 -9.31
C GLU A 260 -11.97 16.69 -10.29
N ILE A 261 -13.22 16.55 -9.80
CA ILE A 261 -14.35 16.15 -10.64
C ILE A 261 -14.64 17.20 -11.73
N LEU A 262 -14.85 16.71 -12.95
CA LEU A 262 -15.11 17.59 -14.10
C LEU A 262 -16.60 17.93 -14.29
N LEU A 263 -17.48 17.37 -13.45
CA LEU A 263 -18.92 17.59 -13.52
C LEU A 263 -19.31 18.92 -12.83
N GLY A 264 -20.32 19.60 -13.36
CA GLY A 264 -20.95 20.73 -12.65
C GLY A 264 -21.74 20.26 -11.42
N ASP A 265 -22.08 21.19 -10.51
CA ASP A 265 -22.62 20.92 -9.17
C ASP A 265 -23.80 19.94 -9.16
N LYS A 266 -24.88 20.20 -9.91
CA LYS A 266 -26.05 19.29 -9.99
C LYS A 266 -25.70 17.90 -10.50
N SER A 267 -24.76 17.81 -11.46
CA SER A 267 -24.32 16.55 -12.02
C SER A 267 -23.45 15.78 -11.01
N SER A 268 -22.61 16.46 -10.25
CA SER A 268 -21.79 15.88 -9.18
C SER A 268 -22.67 15.30 -8.06
N LYS A 269 -23.70 16.02 -7.65
CA LYS A 269 -24.71 15.52 -6.70
C LYS A 269 -25.43 14.27 -7.24
N LYS A 270 -25.87 14.30 -8.50
CA LYS A 270 -26.50 13.14 -9.16
C LYS A 270 -25.55 11.95 -9.22
N PHE A 271 -24.29 12.16 -9.52
CA PHE A 271 -23.25 11.15 -9.53
C PHE A 271 -23.05 10.52 -8.14
N LEU A 272 -22.91 11.32 -7.08
CA LEU A 272 -22.78 10.80 -5.70
C LEU A 272 -24.00 10.00 -5.29
N LYS A 273 -25.21 10.48 -5.60
CA LYS A 273 -26.45 9.72 -5.34
C LYS A 273 -26.45 8.37 -6.05
N TYR A 274 -26.04 8.36 -7.32
CA TYR A 274 -25.92 7.11 -8.07
C TYR A 274 -24.96 6.12 -7.40
N LEU A 275 -23.80 6.60 -6.89
CA LEU A 275 -22.83 5.75 -6.18
C LEU A 275 -23.42 5.19 -4.87
N THR A 276 -24.07 6.02 -4.06
CA THR A 276 -24.69 5.56 -2.81
C THR A 276 -25.83 4.55 -3.03
N ASP A 277 -26.50 4.60 -4.18
CA ASP A 277 -27.53 3.62 -4.56
C ASP A 277 -26.93 2.28 -5.08
N LYS A 278 -25.68 2.29 -5.57
CA LYS A 278 -25.05 1.13 -6.24
C LYS A 278 -24.00 0.42 -5.40
N PHE A 279 -23.41 1.07 -4.42
CA PHE A 279 -22.34 0.54 -3.59
C PHE A 279 -22.76 0.49 -2.13
N GLY A 280 -22.40 -0.59 -1.44
CA GLY A 280 -22.60 -0.70 0.00
C GLY A 280 -21.64 0.16 0.83
N GLY A 281 -20.59 0.71 0.21
CA GLY A 281 -19.71 1.70 0.81
C GLY A 281 -19.14 2.65 -0.22
N VAL A 282 -19.13 3.94 0.10
CA VAL A 282 -18.50 4.99 -0.72
C VAL A 282 -17.57 5.80 0.15
N ILE A 283 -16.29 5.81 -0.21
CA ILE A 283 -15.25 6.51 0.53
C ILE A 283 -14.60 7.51 -0.41
N LEU A 284 -14.62 8.77 -0.05
CA LEU A 284 -14.02 9.83 -0.85
C LEU A 284 -13.02 10.65 -0.04
N SER A 285 -11.94 11.10 -0.67
CA SER A 285 -11.02 12.08 -0.09
C SER A 285 -11.24 13.46 -0.68
N ARG A 286 -11.04 14.49 0.16
CA ARG A 286 -11.17 15.91 -0.25
C ARG A 286 -10.13 16.79 0.43
N ASN A 287 -9.77 17.87 -0.26
CA ASN A 287 -8.96 18.94 0.32
C ASN A 287 -9.87 20.12 0.73
N PRO A 288 -10.03 20.39 2.05
CA PRO A 288 -10.94 21.43 2.53
C PRO A 288 -10.56 22.85 2.10
N LYS A 289 -9.30 23.11 1.74
CA LYS A 289 -8.87 24.43 1.29
C LYS A 289 -9.41 24.79 -0.10
N LEU A 290 -9.63 23.77 -0.96
CA LEU A 290 -10.18 24.00 -2.29
C LEU A 290 -11.68 24.32 -2.23
N ASP A 291 -12.39 23.83 -1.22
CA ASP A 291 -13.79 24.21 -0.96
C ASP A 291 -13.92 25.72 -0.62
N LEU A 292 -12.86 26.33 -0.05
CA LEU A 292 -12.84 27.75 0.32
C LEU A 292 -12.51 28.67 -0.88
N ILE A 293 -11.82 28.17 -1.90
CA ILE A 293 -11.41 28.96 -3.08
C ILE A 293 -12.61 29.23 -3.98
N ASN A 294 -13.58 28.31 -4.05
CA ASN A 294 -14.77 28.45 -4.89
C ASN A 294 -16.06 27.99 -4.17
N PRO A 295 -16.47 28.65 -3.07
CA PRO A 295 -17.57 28.19 -2.23
C PRO A 295 -18.93 28.14 -2.92
N LEU A 296 -19.11 28.89 -4.01
CA LEU A 296 -20.36 28.96 -4.77
C LEU A 296 -20.46 27.92 -5.90
N SER A 297 -19.38 27.19 -6.20
CA SER A 297 -19.35 26.31 -7.36
C SER A 297 -19.95 24.92 -7.13
N TYR A 298 -20.04 24.45 -5.87
CA TYR A 298 -20.48 23.11 -5.50
C TYR A 298 -21.38 23.07 -4.27
N VAL A 299 -22.38 23.97 -4.19
CA VAL A 299 -23.27 24.10 -3.02
C VAL A 299 -24.12 22.84 -2.84
N GLU A 300 -24.83 22.40 -3.88
CA GLU A 300 -25.70 21.23 -3.81
C GLU A 300 -24.93 19.92 -3.55
N THR A 301 -23.71 19.80 -4.10
CA THR A 301 -22.83 18.66 -3.86
C THR A 301 -22.31 18.64 -2.44
N ASN A 302 -21.92 19.80 -1.91
CA ASN A 302 -21.45 19.93 -0.53
C ASN A 302 -22.56 19.64 0.46
N ASP A 303 -23.75 20.19 0.26
CA ASP A 303 -24.93 19.90 1.08
C ASP A 303 -25.25 18.41 1.09
N PHE A 304 -25.23 17.76 -0.06
CA PHE A 304 -25.43 16.31 -0.16
C PHE A 304 -24.39 15.51 0.62
N ILE A 305 -23.11 15.92 0.57
CA ILE A 305 -22.03 15.24 1.31
C ILE A 305 -22.21 15.48 2.82
N GLU A 306 -22.53 16.70 3.26
CA GLU A 306 -22.72 17.00 4.69
C GLU A 306 -23.93 16.24 5.29
N GLU A 307 -24.96 16.00 4.50
CA GLU A 307 -26.16 15.31 4.94
C GLU A 307 -26.01 13.78 4.95
N ASN A 308 -25.29 13.21 3.98
CA ASN A 308 -25.29 11.77 3.72
C ASN A 308 -23.97 11.08 4.05
N PHE A 309 -22.86 11.82 4.21
CA PHE A 309 -21.56 11.26 4.53
C PHE A 309 -21.10 11.60 5.95
N HIS A 310 -20.40 10.67 6.56
CA HIS A 310 -19.67 10.92 7.80
C HIS A 310 -18.30 11.54 7.50
N ILE A 311 -18.03 12.70 8.07
CA ILE A 311 -16.85 13.48 7.74
C ILE A 311 -15.76 13.21 8.76
N LEU A 312 -14.63 12.70 8.28
CA LEU A 312 -13.46 12.40 9.07
C LEU A 312 -12.30 13.31 8.66
N PHE A 313 -11.77 14.05 9.60
CA PHE A 313 -10.59 14.90 9.37
C PHE A 313 -9.31 14.14 9.67
N ILE A 314 -8.40 14.09 8.70
CA ILE A 314 -7.05 13.57 8.88
C ILE A 314 -6.16 14.67 9.43
N HIS A 315 -5.47 14.37 10.53
CA HIS A 315 -4.54 15.30 11.15
C HIS A 315 -3.12 15.14 10.61
N PRO A 316 -2.29 16.22 10.68
CA PRO A 316 -0.88 16.13 10.30
C PRO A 316 -0.13 15.10 11.16
N ALA A 317 1.03 14.61 10.68
CA ALA A 317 1.85 13.60 11.35
C ALA A 317 2.49 14.16 12.64
N ARG A 318 1.71 14.20 13.71
CA ARG A 318 2.10 14.64 15.06
C ARG A 318 1.71 13.60 16.10
N GLY A 319 2.32 13.67 17.30
CA GLY A 319 1.99 12.81 18.44
C GLY A 319 1.98 11.33 18.04
N SER A 320 0.94 10.62 18.41
CA SER A 320 0.79 9.17 18.17
C SER A 320 0.81 8.76 16.69
N TYR A 321 0.40 9.62 15.76
CA TYR A 321 0.53 9.33 14.34
C TYR A 321 2.00 9.28 13.92
N ARG A 322 2.82 10.26 14.36
CA ARG A 322 4.27 10.26 14.12
C ARG A 322 4.94 9.05 14.74
N GLU A 323 4.57 8.70 15.98
CA GLU A 323 5.12 7.53 16.68
C GLU A 323 4.86 6.24 15.90
N ARG A 324 3.66 6.04 15.34
CA ARG A 324 3.35 4.85 14.53
C ARG A 324 4.25 4.72 13.30
N ILE A 325 4.55 5.83 12.60
CA ILE A 325 5.46 5.82 11.46
C ILE A 325 6.89 5.51 11.92
N ILE A 326 7.35 6.14 13.02
CA ILE A 326 8.68 5.89 13.59
C ILE A 326 8.83 4.44 14.03
N ASN A 327 7.82 3.84 14.65
CA ASN A 327 7.84 2.44 15.06
C ASN A 327 8.05 1.52 13.86
N ARG A 328 7.26 1.71 12.79
CA ARG A 328 7.43 0.95 11.54
C ARG A 328 8.84 1.11 10.96
N TRP A 329 9.35 2.32 10.93
CA TRP A 329 10.70 2.59 10.46
C TRP A 329 11.80 1.90 11.29
N LEU A 330 11.66 1.89 12.63
CA LEU A 330 12.60 1.23 13.52
C LEU A 330 12.65 -0.29 13.33
N LEU A 331 11.49 -0.92 13.05
CA LEU A 331 11.45 -2.35 12.74
C LEU A 331 12.16 -2.68 11.42
N LEU A 332 12.11 -1.77 10.43
CA LEU A 332 12.87 -1.92 9.19
C LEU A 332 14.40 -1.73 9.40
N GLU A 333 14.78 -0.84 10.30
CA GLU A 333 16.20 -0.62 10.62
C GLU A 333 16.82 -1.75 11.44
N ASN A 334 15.99 -2.52 12.17
CA ASN A 334 16.46 -3.52 13.13
C ASN A 334 15.57 -4.76 13.09
N GLU A 335 15.92 -5.72 12.27
CA GLU A 335 15.14 -6.97 12.09
C GLU A 335 14.96 -7.79 13.38
N ASP A 336 15.94 -7.69 14.31
CA ASP A 336 15.90 -8.41 15.60
C ASP A 336 15.16 -7.63 16.70
N LEU A 337 14.59 -6.48 16.39
CA LEU A 337 13.93 -5.63 17.39
C LEU A 337 12.45 -5.96 17.48
N GLU A 338 12.01 -6.43 18.63
CA GLU A 338 10.61 -6.73 18.90
C GLU A 338 9.89 -5.53 19.51
N GLU A 339 8.67 -5.24 19.05
CA GLU A 339 7.78 -4.24 19.66
C GLU A 339 7.53 -4.61 21.15
N ASP A 340 7.18 -3.61 21.94
CA ASP A 340 6.87 -3.75 23.39
C ASP A 340 8.03 -4.21 24.30
N THR A 341 9.28 -4.15 23.81
CA THR A 341 10.45 -4.39 24.62
C THR A 341 11.08 -3.10 25.16
N PRO A 342 11.77 -3.13 26.32
CA PRO A 342 12.50 -1.95 26.82
C PRO A 342 13.56 -1.42 25.84
N ALA A 343 14.16 -2.31 25.04
CA ALA A 343 15.12 -1.95 24.00
C ALA A 343 14.45 -1.17 22.87
N PHE A 344 13.27 -1.61 22.42
CA PHE A 344 12.46 -0.92 21.44
C PHE A 344 12.07 0.47 21.93
N ASP A 345 11.57 0.57 23.16
CA ASP A 345 11.15 1.84 23.76
C ASP A 345 12.33 2.84 23.90
N ALA A 346 13.53 2.37 24.20
CA ALA A 346 14.72 3.22 24.27
C ALA A 346 15.07 3.77 22.88
N LYS A 347 15.15 2.92 21.86
CA LYS A 347 15.41 3.34 20.48
C LYS A 347 14.32 4.25 19.92
N ARG A 348 13.05 3.97 20.23
CA ARG A 348 11.92 4.80 19.83
C ARG A 348 12.05 6.22 20.40
N ARG A 349 12.35 6.36 21.69
CA ARG A 349 12.53 7.68 22.34
C ARG A 349 13.71 8.44 21.73
N GLU A 350 14.80 7.76 21.47
CA GLU A 350 15.97 8.36 20.83
C GLU A 350 15.63 8.86 19.42
N LYS A 351 15.08 7.99 18.56
CA LYS A 351 14.68 8.32 17.18
C LYS A 351 13.65 9.45 17.17
N TYR A 352 12.67 9.42 18.07
CA TYR A 352 11.67 10.48 18.19
C TYR A 352 12.31 11.82 18.56
N ALA A 353 13.27 11.85 19.49
CA ALA A 353 13.99 13.06 19.86
C ALA A 353 14.83 13.61 18.71
N GLN A 354 15.52 12.74 17.95
CA GLN A 354 16.28 13.12 16.76
C GLN A 354 15.37 13.75 15.71
N VAL A 355 14.27 13.08 15.36
CA VAL A 355 13.26 13.59 14.42
C VAL A 355 12.68 14.92 14.90
N GLN A 356 12.37 15.04 16.20
CA GLN A 356 11.81 16.26 16.75
C GLN A 356 12.80 17.43 16.67
N THR A 357 14.09 17.18 16.87
CA THR A 357 15.13 18.20 16.74
C THR A 357 15.21 18.74 15.31
N VAL A 358 15.22 17.84 14.31
CA VAL A 358 15.24 18.22 12.90
C VAL A 358 13.96 18.95 12.49
N MET A 359 12.80 18.48 12.94
CA MET A 359 11.49 19.05 12.56
C MET A 359 11.03 20.24 13.42
N LYS A 360 11.82 20.69 14.39
CA LYS A 360 11.47 21.86 15.24
C LYS A 360 11.43 23.18 14.47
N GLY A 361 12.19 23.29 13.37
CA GLY A 361 12.13 24.45 12.49
C GLY A 361 10.74 24.59 11.84
N ASN A 362 10.28 25.83 11.66
CA ASN A 362 8.95 26.11 11.10
C ASN A 362 8.76 25.71 9.62
N PHE A 363 9.77 25.11 9.00
CA PHE A 363 9.82 24.82 7.57
C PHE A 363 9.20 23.47 7.18
N PHE A 364 9.06 22.53 8.12
CA PHE A 364 8.42 21.23 7.84
C PHE A 364 6.90 21.32 8.03
N ASN A 365 6.15 20.91 7.01
CA ASN A 365 4.67 20.88 7.05
C ASN A 365 4.12 19.79 7.97
N LYS A 366 4.99 18.97 8.57
CA LYS A 366 4.63 17.85 9.45
C LYS A 366 3.78 16.81 8.74
N THR A 367 4.07 16.60 7.46
CA THR A 367 3.46 15.56 6.64
C THR A 367 4.14 14.21 6.88
N PRO A 368 3.48 13.07 6.57
CA PRO A 368 4.14 11.77 6.57
C PRO A 368 5.36 11.72 5.64
N ILE A 369 5.30 12.40 4.50
CA ILE A 369 6.40 12.45 3.51
C ILE A 369 7.61 13.15 4.12
N ASP A 370 7.44 14.33 4.72
CA ASP A 370 8.51 15.04 5.43
C ASP A 370 9.16 14.15 6.50
N LEU A 371 8.33 13.44 7.26
CA LEU A 371 8.80 12.55 8.32
C LEU A 371 9.64 11.40 7.76
N LEU A 372 9.18 10.75 6.69
CA LEU A 372 9.89 9.65 6.05
C LEU A 372 11.20 10.11 5.42
N LEU A 373 11.24 11.30 4.81
CA LEU A 373 12.47 11.92 4.32
C LEU A 373 13.47 12.14 5.46
N VAL A 374 13.03 12.74 6.56
CA VAL A 374 13.90 12.95 7.73
C VAL A 374 14.42 11.62 8.27
N LEU A 375 13.57 10.59 8.40
CA LEU A 375 13.98 9.27 8.87
C LEU A 375 15.00 8.62 7.95
N SER A 376 14.83 8.73 6.62
CA SER A 376 15.78 8.15 5.66
C SER A 376 17.16 8.76 5.78
N TYR A 377 17.27 10.06 6.11
CA TYR A 377 18.53 10.73 6.27
C TYR A 377 19.19 10.54 7.66
N LEU A 378 18.38 10.42 8.70
CA LEU A 378 18.89 10.10 10.05
C LEU A 378 19.56 8.71 10.12
N GLY A 379 19.23 7.80 9.19
CA GLY A 379 19.85 6.47 9.11
C GLY A 379 21.13 6.41 8.28
N GLN A 380 21.44 7.44 7.47
CA GLN A 380 22.57 7.38 6.51
C GLN A 380 23.90 7.87 7.04
N ASP A 381 23.89 8.83 7.95
CA ASP A 381 25.11 9.49 8.39
C ASP A 381 25.55 9.05 9.79
N GLY A 382 26.65 8.27 9.84
CA GLY A 382 27.45 8.19 11.06
C GLY A 382 28.09 9.55 11.32
N GLU A 383 27.68 10.19 12.43
CA GLU A 383 28.38 11.26 13.18
C GLU A 383 28.85 12.54 12.46
N ALA A 384 28.56 12.74 11.16
CA ALA A 384 28.82 14.06 10.60
C ALA A 384 27.77 15.04 11.15
N GLN A 385 28.23 16.12 11.77
CA GLN A 385 27.38 17.26 12.18
C GLN A 385 26.76 17.91 10.95
N ILE A 386 25.72 17.28 10.41
CA ILE A 386 24.92 17.87 9.35
C ILE A 386 24.02 18.89 10.01
N ASP A 387 24.09 20.13 9.54
CA ASP A 387 23.15 21.17 9.93
C ASP A 387 21.77 20.85 9.35
N TYR A 388 21.06 19.89 9.97
CA TYR A 388 19.70 19.49 9.63
C TYR A 388 18.67 20.63 9.79
N SER A 389 19.13 21.82 10.19
CA SER A 389 18.28 22.98 10.35
C SER A 389 17.74 23.53 9.03
N ARG A 390 18.31 23.11 7.89
CA ARG A 390 17.91 23.59 6.56
C ARG A 390 17.04 22.56 5.86
N TYR A 391 15.74 22.82 5.84
CA TYR A 391 14.74 22.07 5.05
C TYR A 391 15.17 21.84 3.59
N SER A 392 15.70 22.88 2.93
CA SER A 392 16.24 22.83 1.58
C SER A 392 17.31 21.75 1.39
N PHE A 393 18.12 21.48 2.40
CA PHE A 393 19.20 20.51 2.32
C PHE A 393 18.69 19.07 2.16
N ILE A 394 17.64 18.68 2.91
CA ILE A 394 17.08 17.34 2.83
C ILE A 394 16.47 17.11 1.44
N TYR A 395 15.72 18.06 0.93
CA TYR A 395 15.16 17.98 -0.42
C TYR A 395 16.21 18.01 -1.51
N GLU A 396 17.22 18.90 -1.38
CA GLU A 396 18.33 18.96 -2.33
C GLU A 396 19.08 17.63 -2.39
N LYS A 397 19.38 17.02 -1.24
CA LYS A 397 20.03 15.72 -1.16
C LYS A 397 19.16 14.64 -1.81
N HIS A 398 17.86 14.62 -1.54
CA HIS A 398 16.91 13.69 -2.17
C HIS A 398 16.89 13.82 -3.69
N ILE A 399 16.83 15.05 -4.20
CA ILE A 399 16.92 15.33 -5.65
C ILE A 399 18.27 14.83 -6.21
N LEU A 400 19.38 15.10 -5.53
CA LEU A 400 20.70 14.66 -5.98
C LEU A 400 20.83 13.13 -5.98
N GLU A 401 20.27 12.43 -5.00
CA GLU A 401 20.25 10.95 -4.97
C GLU A 401 19.46 10.38 -6.15
N LYS A 402 18.29 10.94 -6.46
CA LYS A 402 17.52 10.57 -7.65
C LYS A 402 18.31 10.83 -8.94
N LEU A 403 18.96 11.98 -9.04
CA LEU A 403 19.80 12.32 -10.20
C LEU A 403 20.97 11.37 -10.38
N ASN A 404 21.62 10.95 -9.27
CA ASN A 404 22.68 9.94 -9.29
C ASN A 404 22.18 8.56 -9.73
N ALA A 405 20.93 8.21 -9.43
CA ALA A 405 20.30 6.94 -9.81
C ALA A 405 19.99 6.85 -11.32
N ILE A 406 19.96 7.98 -12.05
CA ILE A 406 19.75 8.01 -13.52
C ILE A 406 20.84 7.25 -14.32
N GLY A 407 21.95 6.92 -13.68
CA GLY A 407 22.92 5.94 -14.20
C GLY A 407 24.00 6.50 -15.13
N GLU A 408 23.97 7.77 -15.47
CA GLU A 408 25.05 8.44 -16.20
C GLU A 408 25.97 9.18 -15.23
N LYS A 409 26.96 8.48 -14.70
CA LYS A 409 27.83 8.88 -13.59
C LYS A 409 28.79 10.05 -13.87
N THR A 410 28.51 10.92 -14.81
CA THR A 410 29.33 12.11 -15.00
C THR A 410 28.72 13.32 -14.30
N THR A 411 29.53 14.03 -13.50
CA THR A 411 29.13 15.27 -12.82
C THR A 411 28.45 16.25 -13.78
N LYS A 412 28.91 16.30 -15.03
CA LYS A 412 28.33 17.15 -16.07
C LYS A 412 26.88 16.80 -16.42
N THR A 413 26.54 15.52 -16.45
CA THR A 413 25.18 15.06 -16.77
C THR A 413 24.22 15.35 -15.59
N ILE A 414 24.68 15.18 -14.37
CA ILE A 414 23.89 15.48 -13.16
C ILE A 414 23.56 16.98 -13.10
N GLU A 415 24.54 17.84 -13.29
CA GLU A 415 24.35 19.29 -13.32
C GLU A 415 23.42 19.74 -14.44
N MET A 416 23.50 19.09 -15.62
CA MET A 416 22.60 19.34 -16.72
C MET A 416 21.14 19.03 -16.35
N TYR A 417 20.86 17.85 -15.77
CA TYR A 417 19.52 17.48 -15.32
C TYR A 417 19.02 18.44 -14.23
N LYS A 418 19.87 18.79 -13.25
CA LYS A 418 19.55 19.75 -12.19
C LYS A 418 19.10 21.09 -12.79
N THR A 419 19.90 21.63 -13.70
CA THR A 419 19.62 22.93 -14.35
C THR A 419 18.35 22.86 -15.19
N LEU A 420 18.13 21.75 -15.89
CA LEU A 420 16.92 21.58 -16.71
C LEU A 420 15.66 21.49 -15.85
N LEU A 421 15.68 20.72 -14.76
CA LEU A 421 14.56 20.64 -13.80
C LEU A 421 14.27 22.01 -13.17
N GLN A 422 15.32 22.78 -12.83
CA GLN A 422 15.16 24.16 -12.34
C GLN A 422 14.49 25.07 -13.36
N ASN A 423 14.85 24.95 -14.65
CA ASN A 423 14.22 25.73 -15.71
C ASN A 423 12.74 25.37 -15.91
N ILE A 424 12.42 24.07 -15.90
CA ILE A 424 11.02 23.62 -16.02
C ILE A 424 10.21 24.16 -14.83
N ALA A 425 10.70 23.97 -13.59
CA ALA A 425 10.03 24.44 -12.39
C ALA A 425 9.85 25.97 -12.39
N TYR A 426 10.88 26.71 -12.77
CA TYR A 426 10.85 28.16 -12.84
C TYR A 426 9.83 28.67 -13.87
N LYS A 427 9.77 28.08 -15.08
CA LYS A 427 8.79 28.46 -16.07
C LYS A 427 7.37 28.13 -15.63
N MET A 428 7.12 26.96 -15.12
CA MET A 428 5.81 26.60 -14.59
C MET A 428 5.37 27.54 -13.45
N PHE A 429 6.29 27.94 -12.58
CA PHE A 429 6.03 28.89 -11.51
C PHE A 429 5.70 30.29 -12.05
N ASN A 430 6.47 30.80 -13.00
CA ASN A 430 6.24 32.11 -13.61
C ASN A 430 4.93 32.18 -14.41
N ASP A 431 4.55 31.08 -15.05
CA ASP A 431 3.32 30.98 -15.83
C ASP A 431 2.10 30.63 -14.94
N GLU A 432 2.29 30.67 -13.60
CA GLU A 432 1.27 30.37 -12.58
C GLU A 432 0.59 28.99 -12.75
N ILE A 433 1.34 28.02 -13.30
CA ILE A 433 0.85 26.68 -13.56
C ILE A 433 0.94 25.82 -12.30
N HIS A 434 -0.20 25.46 -11.73
CA HIS A 434 -0.29 24.63 -10.51
C HIS A 434 -0.77 23.19 -10.77
N GLY A 435 -0.91 22.81 -12.04
CA GLY A 435 -1.49 21.53 -12.46
C GLY A 435 -0.72 20.81 -13.55
N TYR A 436 -1.46 20.03 -14.33
CA TYR A 436 -0.91 19.32 -15.48
C TYR A 436 -0.78 20.27 -16.69
N VAL A 437 0.30 20.11 -17.43
CA VAL A 437 0.57 20.79 -18.70
C VAL A 437 0.62 19.79 -19.85
N GLN A 438 0.35 20.24 -21.05
CA GLN A 438 0.48 19.42 -22.26
C GLN A 438 1.93 19.03 -22.53
N ASP A 439 2.15 17.89 -23.16
CA ASP A 439 3.48 17.43 -23.61
C ASP A 439 4.25 18.51 -24.36
N SER A 440 3.58 19.21 -25.28
CA SER A 440 4.15 20.30 -26.06
C SER A 440 4.76 21.42 -25.21
N TYR A 441 4.21 21.69 -24.02
CA TYR A 441 4.74 22.72 -23.12
C TYR A 441 6.09 22.30 -22.55
N ILE A 442 6.18 21.09 -21.99
CA ILE A 442 7.45 20.56 -21.45
C ILE A 442 8.48 20.42 -22.57
N TYR A 443 8.04 19.91 -23.73
CA TYR A 443 8.89 19.77 -24.91
C TYR A 443 9.49 21.10 -25.33
N SER A 444 8.70 22.17 -25.38
CA SER A 444 9.15 23.54 -25.78
C SER A 444 10.21 24.09 -24.82
N ILE A 445 10.07 23.86 -23.51
CA ILE A 445 11.06 24.30 -22.51
C ILE A 445 12.39 23.58 -22.71
N ILE A 446 12.33 22.26 -22.92
CA ILE A 446 13.53 21.45 -23.12
C ILE A 446 14.22 21.82 -24.46
N LEU A 447 13.45 22.08 -25.51
CA LEU A 447 13.98 22.51 -26.81
C LEU A 447 14.69 23.84 -26.68
N GLU A 448 14.09 24.85 -26.06
CA GLU A 448 14.70 26.15 -25.79
C GLU A 448 16.01 26.03 -24.99
N TYR A 449 16.02 25.16 -23.98
CA TYR A 449 17.22 24.87 -23.20
C TYR A 449 18.32 24.25 -24.09
N LYS A 450 17.95 23.28 -24.93
CA LYS A 450 18.86 22.60 -25.85
C LYS A 450 19.48 23.58 -26.89
N GLU A 451 18.69 24.50 -27.41
CA GLU A 451 19.17 25.54 -28.35
C GLU A 451 20.16 26.49 -27.71
N LYS A 452 19.93 26.87 -26.45
CA LYS A 452 20.83 27.76 -25.69
C LYS A 452 22.13 27.09 -25.27
N HIS A 453 22.14 25.75 -25.15
CA HIS A 453 23.29 24.97 -24.70
C HIS A 453 23.80 24.07 -25.82
N CYS A 454 24.49 24.65 -26.81
CA CYS A 454 25.09 23.94 -27.95
C CYS A 454 25.96 22.78 -27.53
N GLY A 455 25.53 21.55 -27.80
CA GLY A 455 26.26 20.31 -27.46
C GLY A 455 25.42 19.22 -26.82
N MET A 456 24.17 19.48 -26.49
CA MET A 456 23.24 18.49 -25.95
C MET A 456 22.76 17.53 -27.06
N ARG A 457 23.37 16.36 -27.16
CA ARG A 457 23.02 15.32 -28.16
C ARG A 457 21.84 14.41 -27.71
N MET A 458 21.14 14.76 -26.64
CA MET A 458 20.09 13.92 -26.07
C MET A 458 18.75 14.11 -26.81
N ASP A 459 18.05 13.00 -27.00
CA ASP A 459 16.69 12.98 -27.52
C ASP A 459 15.74 13.48 -26.41
N ILE A 460 14.91 14.48 -26.75
CA ILE A 460 14.01 15.14 -25.79
C ILE A 460 12.97 14.15 -25.25
N SER A 461 12.42 13.28 -26.12
CA SER A 461 11.43 12.28 -25.69
C SER A 461 12.02 11.31 -24.67
N LYS A 462 13.24 10.81 -24.90
CA LYS A 462 13.95 9.95 -23.94
C LYS A 462 14.27 10.68 -22.63
N LEU A 463 14.49 11.97 -22.69
CA LEU A 463 14.75 12.79 -21.51
C LEU A 463 13.48 12.95 -20.65
N ILE A 464 12.34 13.24 -21.29
CA ILE A 464 11.04 13.31 -20.63
C ILE A 464 10.70 11.93 -20.01
N GLU A 465 10.86 10.85 -20.76
CA GLU A 465 10.64 9.48 -20.27
C GLU A 465 11.49 9.18 -19.01
N ARG A 466 12.76 9.58 -19.02
CA ARG A 466 13.63 9.46 -17.83
C ARG A 466 13.12 10.30 -16.66
N MET A 467 12.70 11.55 -16.89
CA MET A 467 12.15 12.40 -15.84
C MET A 467 10.88 11.81 -15.21
N VAL A 468 10.04 11.16 -16.01
CA VAL A 468 8.86 10.42 -15.52
C VAL A 468 9.29 9.19 -14.75
N ARG A 469 10.19 8.36 -15.30
CA ARG A 469 10.69 7.14 -14.66
C ARG A 469 11.31 7.41 -13.29
N PHE A 470 12.04 8.51 -13.14
CA PHE A 470 12.64 8.93 -11.88
C PHE A 470 11.76 9.86 -11.06
N ARG A 471 10.47 9.95 -11.41
CA ARG A 471 9.44 10.67 -10.65
C ARG A 471 9.75 12.16 -10.41
N PHE A 472 10.41 12.82 -11.33
CA PHE A 472 10.47 14.28 -11.37
C PHE A 472 9.25 14.88 -12.05
N LEU A 473 8.72 14.18 -13.04
CA LEU A 473 7.46 14.49 -13.69
C LEU A 473 6.49 13.33 -13.50
N GLU A 474 5.24 13.65 -13.25
CA GLU A 474 4.12 12.72 -13.30
C GLU A 474 3.43 12.81 -14.64
N ASN A 475 3.18 11.66 -15.29
CA ASN A 475 2.50 11.59 -16.57
C ASN A 475 1.05 11.13 -16.37
N LYS A 476 0.11 11.79 -17.05
CA LYS A 476 -1.29 11.38 -17.11
C LYS A 476 -1.80 11.54 -18.55
N GLY A 477 -1.68 10.48 -19.34
CA GLY A 477 -1.93 10.53 -20.79
C GLY A 477 -0.90 11.42 -21.50
N ASP A 478 -1.38 12.46 -22.19
CA ASP A 478 -0.52 13.44 -22.92
C ASP A 478 -0.16 14.67 -22.07
N THR A 479 -0.33 14.57 -20.75
CA THR A 479 -0.08 15.71 -19.85
C THR A 479 0.92 15.35 -18.77
N TYR A 480 1.67 16.34 -18.29
CA TYR A 480 2.70 16.21 -17.27
C TYR A 480 2.50 17.21 -16.13
N ARG A 481 2.85 16.80 -14.94
CA ARG A 481 2.92 17.65 -13.75
C ARG A 481 4.28 17.50 -13.10
N PHE A 482 4.82 18.60 -12.60
CA PHE A 482 6.03 18.56 -11.76
C PHE A 482 5.68 17.93 -10.39
N LYS A 483 6.48 16.95 -9.97
CA LYS A 483 6.19 16.14 -8.75
C LYS A 483 6.97 16.66 -7.55
#